data_f40b3b3bff5cc80a3e8f903b41daf8b7
#
_entry.id   f40b3b3bff5cc80a3e8f903b41daf8b7
#
_cell.length_a   1.000
_cell.length_b   1.000
_cell.length_c   1.000
_cell.angle_alpha   90.00
_cell.angle_beta   90.00
_cell.angle_gamma   90.00
#
_symmetry.space_group_name_H-M   'P 1'
#
loop_
_entity.id
_entity.type
_entity.pdbx_description
1 polymer ?
#
loop_
_entity_poly.entity_id
_entity_poly.type
_entity_poly.pdbx_seq_one_letter_code
_entity_poly.pdbx_strand_id
1 'polypeptide(L)'
;VFESLPSTNTQLWNSIDEGIECPTGAIALQQTAGKGQWGNTWVSVEGGLYLSVGLNLDLMLDRYPHLVMATAWGIATVLRQRHLPVTIKWFNDLILDRHKLGGIKIETRNKQNRLTTAVVGVGINWHNDVPQPGINLKSYYQSKNLTAINSLEELTAIAAYGILFGYEYYLAVGV
;
A
#
# COMPACT_ATOMS: atom_id res chain seq x y z
N VAL A 1 5.64 -12.97 7.51
CA VAL A 1 4.87 -13.35 6.32
C VAL A 1 3.86 -14.41 6.72
N PHE A 2 2.63 -14.32 6.24
CA PHE A 2 1.53 -15.22 6.53
C PHE A 2 1.00 -15.84 5.24
N GLU A 3 0.59 -17.10 5.28
CA GLU A 3 -0.05 -17.75 4.13
C GLU A 3 -1.43 -17.15 3.89
N SER A 4 -2.25 -17.05 4.95
CA SER A 4 -3.60 -16.49 4.87
C SER A 4 -3.96 -15.76 6.15
N LEU A 5 -4.63 -14.62 6.02
CA LEU A 5 -5.15 -13.78 7.11
C LEU A 5 -6.53 -13.21 6.73
N PRO A 6 -7.32 -12.76 7.70
CA PRO A 6 -8.46 -11.89 7.40
C PRO A 6 -8.01 -10.58 6.72
N SER A 7 -7.01 -9.89 7.30
CA SER A 7 -6.47 -8.63 6.76
C SER A 7 -5.10 -8.33 7.38
N THR A 8 -4.13 -7.93 6.57
CA THR A 8 -2.80 -7.51 7.04
C THR A 8 -2.88 -6.29 7.95
N ASN A 9 -3.79 -5.34 7.69
CA ASN A 9 -4.03 -4.20 8.59
C ASN A 9 -4.51 -4.68 9.96
N THR A 10 -5.49 -5.57 10.01
CA THR A 10 -6.01 -6.10 11.28
C THR A 10 -4.95 -6.85 12.04
N GLN A 11 -4.17 -7.70 11.36
CA GLN A 11 -3.07 -8.43 11.99
C GLN A 11 -2.02 -7.47 12.57
N LEU A 12 -1.69 -6.43 11.83
CA LEU A 12 -0.67 -5.48 12.28
C LEU A 12 -1.14 -4.65 13.48
N TRP A 13 -2.43 -4.25 13.52
CA TRP A 13 -3.01 -3.63 14.70
C TRP A 13 -2.95 -4.53 15.93
N ASN A 14 -3.27 -5.82 15.78
CA ASN A 14 -3.17 -6.79 16.88
C ASN A 14 -1.73 -6.89 17.40
N SER A 15 -0.74 -6.98 16.49
CA SER A 15 0.67 -7.04 16.88
C SER A 15 1.14 -5.78 17.61
N ILE A 16 0.69 -4.60 17.19
CA ILE A 16 0.97 -3.33 17.88
C ILE A 16 0.33 -3.31 19.27
N ASP A 17 -0.89 -3.82 19.41
CA ASP A 17 -1.58 -3.93 20.70
C ASP A 17 -0.91 -4.93 21.64
N GLU A 18 -0.22 -5.93 21.10
CA GLU A 18 0.62 -6.89 21.82
C GLU A 18 2.02 -6.33 22.16
N GLY A 19 2.31 -5.09 21.79
CA GLY A 19 3.54 -4.38 22.15
C GLY A 19 4.65 -4.38 21.11
N ILE A 20 4.37 -4.81 19.86
CA ILE A 20 5.34 -4.66 18.76
C ILE A 20 5.50 -3.18 18.41
N GLU A 21 6.73 -2.69 18.40
CA GLU A 21 7.04 -1.30 18.09
C GLU A 21 7.05 -1.03 16.58
N CYS A 22 6.69 0.22 16.21
CA CYS A 22 6.82 0.73 14.85
C CYS A 22 8.22 1.38 14.63
N PRO A 23 8.80 1.29 13.41
CA PRO A 23 8.18 0.73 12.20
C PRO A 23 8.20 -0.80 12.18
N THR A 24 7.10 -1.39 11.73
CA THR A 24 6.94 -2.84 11.61
C THR A 24 6.04 -3.19 10.41
N GLY A 25 5.98 -4.43 9.98
CA GLY A 25 5.19 -4.80 8.82
C GLY A 25 4.59 -6.21 8.86
N ALA A 26 3.49 -6.39 8.14
CA ALA A 26 2.82 -7.65 7.91
C ALA A 26 2.55 -7.85 6.42
N ILE A 27 2.83 -9.06 5.93
CA ILE A 27 2.57 -9.48 4.54
C ILE A 27 1.78 -10.77 4.58
N ALA A 28 0.77 -10.90 3.70
CA ALA A 28 0.04 -12.14 3.49
C ALA A 28 0.05 -12.54 2.02
N LEU A 29 0.04 -13.84 1.73
CA LEU A 29 -0.10 -14.34 0.37
C LEU A 29 -1.54 -14.19 -0.13
N GLN A 30 -2.52 -14.24 0.79
CA GLN A 30 -3.92 -13.97 0.52
C GLN A 30 -4.63 -13.37 1.75
N GLN A 31 -5.76 -12.69 1.51
CA GLN A 31 -6.62 -12.19 2.59
C GLN A 31 -8.06 -12.67 2.39
N THR A 32 -8.68 -13.18 3.47
CA THR A 32 -10.08 -13.66 3.43
C THR A 32 -11.11 -12.54 3.64
N ALA A 33 -10.68 -11.41 4.18
CA ALA A 33 -11.50 -10.22 4.43
C ALA A 33 -10.72 -8.94 4.13
N GLY A 34 -10.08 -8.87 2.94
CA GLY A 34 -9.31 -7.71 2.50
C GLY A 34 -10.17 -6.45 2.47
N LYS A 35 -9.62 -5.35 3.01
CA LYS A 35 -10.35 -4.09 3.21
C LYS A 35 -9.90 -3.02 2.22
N GLY A 36 -10.85 -2.43 1.49
CA GLY A 36 -10.67 -1.20 0.73
C GLY A 36 -11.14 0.04 1.49
N GLN A 37 -11.15 1.19 0.83
CA GLN A 37 -11.72 2.44 1.39
C GLN A 37 -13.24 2.38 1.44
N TRP A 38 -13.83 3.12 2.38
CA TRP A 38 -15.29 3.32 2.50
C TRP A 38 -16.09 2.01 2.64
N GLY A 39 -15.51 0.98 3.28
CA GLY A 39 -16.17 -0.30 3.46
C GLY A 39 -16.13 -1.24 2.25
N ASN A 40 -15.48 -0.84 1.15
CA ASN A 40 -15.29 -1.72 0.01
C ASN A 40 -14.38 -2.90 0.36
N THR A 41 -14.62 -4.03 -0.30
CA THR A 41 -13.74 -5.20 -0.22
C THR A 41 -12.58 -5.06 -1.20
N TRP A 42 -11.38 -5.43 -0.76
CA TRP A 42 -10.22 -5.64 -1.63
C TRP A 42 -10.07 -7.13 -1.89
N VAL A 43 -10.28 -7.57 -3.12
CA VAL A 43 -10.09 -8.98 -3.51
C VAL A 43 -8.61 -9.31 -3.40
N SER A 44 -8.28 -10.28 -2.56
CA SER A 44 -6.91 -10.58 -2.15
C SER A 44 -6.59 -12.06 -2.33
N VAL A 45 -6.68 -12.54 -3.56
CA VAL A 45 -6.29 -13.90 -3.93
C VAL A 45 -4.78 -14.03 -4.08
N GLU A 46 -4.26 -15.25 -4.02
CA GLU A 46 -2.83 -15.52 -4.16
C GLU A 46 -2.27 -14.91 -5.45
N GLY A 47 -1.01 -14.44 -5.38
CA GLY A 47 -0.31 -13.80 -6.50
C GLY A 47 -0.41 -12.27 -6.51
N GLY A 48 -1.11 -11.65 -5.59
CA GLY A 48 -1.05 -10.21 -5.33
C GLY A 48 -0.11 -9.84 -4.18
N LEU A 49 0.29 -8.59 -4.10
CA LEU A 49 0.95 -8.02 -2.92
C LEU A 49 -0.09 -7.49 -1.94
N TYR A 50 -0.04 -7.96 -0.72
CA TYR A 50 -0.85 -7.48 0.41
C TYR A 50 0.08 -7.20 1.58
N LEU A 51 0.45 -5.93 1.70
CA LEU A 51 1.42 -5.42 2.68
C LEU A 51 0.73 -4.41 3.59
N SER A 52 1.03 -4.48 4.88
CA SER A 52 0.76 -3.38 5.82
C SER A 52 2.05 -2.97 6.52
N VAL A 53 2.24 -1.65 6.68
CA VAL A 53 3.37 -1.05 7.41
C VAL A 53 2.83 -0.19 8.54
N GLY A 54 3.29 -0.44 9.75
CA GLY A 54 3.02 0.37 10.93
C GLY A 54 4.03 1.51 11.06
N LEU A 55 3.55 2.72 11.32
CA LEU A 55 4.37 3.92 11.47
C LEU A 55 3.99 4.65 12.78
N ASN A 56 5.00 5.13 13.50
CA ASN A 56 4.78 6.15 14.52
C ASN A 56 4.62 7.51 13.85
N LEU A 57 3.63 8.27 14.28
CA LEU A 57 3.30 9.57 13.73
C LEU A 57 3.32 10.65 14.82
N ASP A 58 3.56 11.88 14.40
CA ASP A 58 3.30 13.08 15.15
C ASP A 58 2.74 14.17 14.22
N LEU A 59 1.52 13.95 13.74
CA LEU A 59 0.85 14.83 12.78
C LEU A 59 -0.47 15.35 13.35
N MET A 60 -0.87 16.56 12.98
CA MET A 60 -2.22 17.04 13.27
C MET A 60 -3.27 16.18 12.56
N LEU A 61 -4.45 16.02 13.15
CA LEU A 61 -5.51 15.13 12.64
C LEU A 61 -5.97 15.53 11.22
N ASP A 62 -5.98 16.81 10.91
CA ASP A 62 -6.33 17.34 9.57
C ASP A 62 -5.30 16.97 8.48
N ARG A 63 -4.13 16.46 8.86
CA ARG A 63 -3.08 16.02 7.94
C ARG A 63 -3.25 14.57 7.44
N TYR A 64 -4.30 13.87 7.87
CA TYR A 64 -4.59 12.53 7.37
C TYR A 64 -4.64 12.42 5.83
N PRO A 65 -5.32 13.33 5.07
CA PRO A 65 -5.31 13.25 3.61
C PRO A 65 -3.91 13.42 3.00
N HIS A 66 -3.05 14.24 3.61
CA HIS A 66 -1.68 14.42 3.16
C HIS A 66 -0.85 13.13 3.35
N LEU A 67 -1.04 12.42 4.46
CA LEU A 67 -0.38 11.12 4.70
C LEU A 67 -0.75 10.11 3.60
N VAL A 68 -2.03 10.03 3.22
CA VAL A 68 -2.50 9.14 2.15
C VAL A 68 -1.87 9.52 0.81
N MET A 69 -1.83 10.82 0.50
CA MET A 69 -1.24 11.33 -0.74
C MET A 69 0.28 11.11 -0.78
N ALA A 70 0.97 11.38 0.31
CA ALA A 70 2.41 11.17 0.41
C ALA A 70 2.78 9.70 0.18
N THR A 71 2.02 8.78 0.79
CA THR A 71 2.16 7.34 0.58
C THR A 71 1.95 6.95 -0.89
N ALA A 72 0.85 7.39 -1.48
CA ALA A 72 0.53 7.09 -2.88
C ALA A 72 1.60 7.66 -3.83
N TRP A 73 2.04 8.89 -3.59
CA TRP A 73 3.08 9.55 -4.35
C TRP A 73 4.43 8.83 -4.23
N GLY A 74 4.82 8.44 -3.03
CA GLY A 74 6.07 7.74 -2.78
C GLY A 74 6.11 6.39 -3.52
N ILE A 75 5.08 5.57 -3.39
CA ILE A 75 4.98 4.29 -4.11
C ILE A 75 4.98 4.51 -5.63
N ALA A 76 4.17 5.44 -6.13
CA ALA A 76 4.11 5.74 -7.57
C ALA A 76 5.47 6.25 -8.09
N THR A 77 6.20 7.04 -7.31
CA THR A 77 7.53 7.56 -7.67
C THR A 77 8.54 6.44 -7.82
N VAL A 78 8.60 5.51 -6.86
CA VAL A 78 9.53 4.37 -6.92
C VAL A 78 9.18 3.42 -8.06
N LEU A 79 7.87 3.19 -8.33
CA LEU A 79 7.44 2.41 -9.49
C LEU A 79 7.82 3.08 -10.83
N ARG A 80 7.73 4.41 -10.92
CA ARG A 80 8.17 5.16 -12.13
C ARG A 80 9.68 5.05 -12.35
N GLN A 81 10.49 5.03 -11.31
CA GLN A 81 11.94 4.77 -11.41
C GLN A 81 12.25 3.38 -11.99
N ARG A 82 11.31 2.45 -11.94
CA ARG A 82 11.35 1.13 -12.60
C ARG A 82 10.65 1.13 -13.96
N HIS A 83 10.51 2.30 -14.61
CA HIS A 83 9.88 2.48 -15.93
C HIS A 83 8.41 2.04 -16.00
N LEU A 84 7.71 1.98 -14.87
CA LEU A 84 6.26 1.76 -14.81
C LEU A 84 5.53 3.11 -14.74
N PRO A 85 4.79 3.54 -15.75
CA PRO A 85 4.15 4.85 -15.80
C PRO A 85 2.90 4.90 -14.92
N VAL A 86 3.08 4.62 -13.62
CA VAL A 86 2.00 4.63 -12.64
C VAL A 86 1.56 6.04 -12.35
N THR A 87 0.27 6.29 -12.43
CA THR A 87 -0.38 7.54 -12.01
C THR A 87 -1.24 7.31 -10.77
N ILE A 88 -1.64 8.39 -10.11
CA ILE A 88 -2.49 8.34 -8.93
C ILE A 88 -3.88 8.85 -9.31
N LYS A 89 -4.89 8.01 -9.08
CA LYS A 89 -6.27 8.49 -9.06
C LYS A 89 -6.60 8.89 -7.63
N TRP A 90 -6.95 10.17 -7.49
CA TRP A 90 -7.22 10.82 -6.22
C TRP A 90 -8.12 9.95 -5.35
N PHE A 91 -7.74 9.66 -4.12
CA PHE A 91 -6.50 10.08 -3.44
C PHE A 91 -5.60 8.87 -3.10
N ASN A 92 -6.04 7.64 -3.37
CA ASN A 92 -5.45 6.40 -2.84
C ASN A 92 -5.29 5.26 -3.86
N ASP A 93 -5.68 5.46 -5.14
CA ASP A 93 -5.59 4.42 -6.15
C ASP A 93 -4.34 4.60 -7.03
N LEU A 94 -3.61 3.50 -7.22
CA LEU A 94 -2.51 3.40 -8.18
C LEU A 94 -3.07 2.92 -9.53
N ILE A 95 -2.83 3.69 -10.58
CA ILE A 95 -3.34 3.44 -11.92
C ILE A 95 -2.20 3.15 -12.87
N LEU A 96 -2.32 2.11 -13.66
CA LEU A 96 -1.40 1.74 -14.73
C LEU A 96 -2.20 1.49 -16.01
N ASP A 97 -1.81 2.12 -17.11
CA ASP A 97 -2.51 2.00 -18.41
C ASP A 97 -4.04 2.22 -18.31
N ARG A 98 -4.46 3.24 -17.55
CA ARG A 98 -5.85 3.62 -17.25
C ARG A 98 -6.65 2.63 -16.39
N HIS A 99 -6.03 1.55 -15.92
CA HIS A 99 -6.66 0.52 -15.11
C HIS A 99 -6.12 0.56 -13.67
N LYS A 100 -6.93 0.11 -12.72
CA LYS A 100 -6.53 0.05 -11.32
C LYS A 100 -5.51 -1.08 -11.11
N LEU A 101 -4.27 -0.69 -10.80
CA LEU A 101 -3.18 -1.58 -10.44
C LEU A 101 -3.20 -1.92 -8.94
N GLY A 102 -3.51 -0.95 -8.10
CA GLY A 102 -3.41 -1.09 -6.66
C GLY A 102 -4.23 -0.05 -5.90
N GLY A 103 -4.24 -0.21 -4.60
CA GLY A 103 -4.91 0.72 -3.70
C GLY A 103 -4.24 0.80 -2.35
N ILE A 104 -4.44 1.91 -1.67
CA ILE A 104 -3.88 2.21 -0.36
C ILE A 104 -5.01 2.43 0.62
N LYS A 105 -4.90 1.83 1.81
CA LYS A 105 -5.82 2.04 2.92
C LYS A 105 -5.04 2.34 4.19
N ILE A 106 -5.16 3.55 4.70
CA ILE A 106 -4.53 3.95 5.96
C ILE A 106 -5.58 3.96 7.06
N GLU A 107 -5.25 3.32 8.16
CA GLU A 107 -5.98 3.37 9.41
C GLU A 107 -5.08 4.04 10.45
N THR A 108 -5.64 4.89 11.31
CA THR A 108 -4.85 5.68 12.25
C THR A 108 -5.44 5.63 13.65
N ARG A 109 -4.57 5.80 14.65
CA ARG A 109 -4.96 6.17 16.01
C ARG A 109 -4.59 7.62 16.28
N ASN A 110 -5.38 8.28 17.09
CA ASN A 110 -5.14 9.66 17.47
C ASN A 110 -5.26 9.84 18.98
N LYS A 111 -4.55 10.85 19.49
CA LYS A 111 -4.64 11.32 20.88
C LYS A 111 -4.48 12.84 20.88
N GLN A 112 -5.34 13.55 21.59
CA GLN A 112 -5.28 15.02 21.72
C GLN A 112 -5.19 15.75 20.37
N ASN A 113 -6.05 15.38 19.41
CA ASN A 113 -6.09 15.95 18.06
C ASN A 113 -4.82 15.72 17.21
N ARG A 114 -3.99 14.74 17.56
CA ARG A 114 -2.79 14.34 16.81
C ARG A 114 -2.88 12.87 16.42
N LEU A 115 -2.49 12.55 15.21
CA LEU A 115 -2.26 11.19 14.75
C LEU A 115 -0.98 10.68 15.42
N THR A 116 -1.07 9.54 16.09
CA THR A 116 0.06 8.95 16.85
C THR A 116 0.61 7.70 16.19
N THR A 117 -0.25 6.95 15.53
CA THR A 117 0.13 5.70 14.86
C THR A 117 -0.69 5.54 13.60
N ALA A 118 -0.08 5.04 12.54
CA ALA A 118 -0.78 4.60 11.35
C ALA A 118 -0.43 3.16 10.99
N VAL A 119 -1.41 2.45 10.43
CA VAL A 119 -1.20 1.22 9.69
C VAL A 119 -1.56 1.51 8.23
N VAL A 120 -0.53 1.47 7.38
CA VAL A 120 -0.60 1.74 5.95
C VAL A 120 -0.72 0.43 5.21
N GLY A 121 -1.93 0.07 4.79
CA GLY A 121 -2.19 -1.09 3.95
C GLY A 121 -2.05 -0.76 2.46
N VAL A 122 -1.36 -1.63 1.74
CA VAL A 122 -1.15 -1.53 0.28
C VAL A 122 -1.49 -2.86 -0.37
N GLY A 123 -2.40 -2.82 -1.34
CA GLY A 123 -2.68 -3.91 -2.24
C GLY A 123 -2.21 -3.56 -3.65
N ILE A 124 -1.35 -4.39 -4.26
CA ILE A 124 -0.91 -4.23 -5.65
C ILE A 124 -1.11 -5.55 -6.38
N ASN A 125 -1.75 -5.48 -7.53
CA ASN A 125 -1.96 -6.65 -8.37
C ASN A 125 -0.65 -7.02 -9.08
N TRP A 126 -0.10 -8.20 -8.77
CA TRP A 126 1.13 -8.72 -9.36
C TRP A 126 0.83 -9.66 -10.52
N HIS A 127 0.37 -10.88 -10.22
CA HIS A 127 -0.06 -11.83 -11.24
C HIS A 127 -1.39 -12.53 -10.87
N ASN A 128 -2.02 -12.06 -9.81
CA ASN A 128 -3.34 -12.53 -9.37
C ASN A 128 -4.43 -12.21 -10.40
N ASP A 129 -5.52 -12.95 -10.34
CA ASP A 129 -6.75 -12.60 -11.04
C ASP A 129 -7.32 -11.29 -10.49
N VAL A 130 -7.72 -10.40 -11.39
CA VAL A 130 -8.17 -9.06 -11.05
C VAL A 130 -9.56 -8.82 -11.60
N PRO A 131 -10.53 -8.39 -10.75
CA PRO A 131 -11.83 -7.96 -11.25
C PRO A 131 -11.72 -6.78 -12.21
N GLN A 132 -12.46 -6.80 -13.31
CA GLN A 132 -12.52 -5.69 -14.24
C GLN A 132 -13.14 -4.44 -13.59
N PRO A 133 -12.63 -3.24 -13.88
CA PRO A 133 -11.59 -2.85 -14.85
C PRO A 133 -10.17 -2.75 -14.26
N GLY A 134 -9.71 -3.72 -13.46
CA GLY A 134 -8.36 -3.76 -12.90
C GLY A 134 -7.31 -4.29 -13.88
N ILE A 135 -6.04 -4.15 -13.51
CA ILE A 135 -4.87 -4.68 -14.21
C ILE A 135 -3.88 -5.26 -13.21
N ASN A 136 -3.13 -6.30 -13.59
CA ASN A 136 -1.97 -6.78 -12.87
C ASN A 136 -0.67 -6.51 -13.66
N LEU A 137 0.46 -6.49 -12.97
CA LEU A 137 1.76 -6.20 -13.58
C LEU A 137 2.16 -7.24 -14.63
N LYS A 138 1.86 -8.52 -14.41
CA LYS A 138 2.18 -9.58 -15.38
C LYS A 138 1.50 -9.35 -16.73
N SER A 139 0.20 -9.05 -16.72
CA SER A 139 -0.55 -8.76 -17.96
C SER A 139 -0.02 -7.51 -18.65
N TYR A 140 0.33 -6.47 -17.89
CA TYR A 140 0.94 -5.26 -18.43
C TYR A 140 2.28 -5.55 -19.09
N TYR A 141 3.16 -6.32 -18.42
CA TYR A 141 4.47 -6.71 -18.98
C TYR A 141 4.33 -7.48 -20.31
N GLN A 142 3.41 -8.44 -20.33
CA GLN A 142 3.13 -9.19 -21.57
C GLN A 142 2.67 -8.27 -22.71
N SER A 143 1.79 -7.29 -22.42
CA SER A 143 1.27 -6.37 -23.43
C SER A 143 2.31 -5.38 -23.97
N LYS A 144 3.35 -5.07 -23.20
CA LYS A 144 4.40 -4.09 -23.54
C LYS A 144 5.75 -4.74 -23.88
N ASN A 145 5.84 -6.07 -23.81
CA ASN A 145 7.08 -6.83 -23.99
C ASN A 145 8.24 -6.29 -23.15
N LEU A 146 7.98 -6.05 -21.86
CA LEU A 146 8.94 -5.54 -20.90
C LEU A 146 8.87 -6.33 -19.59
N THR A 147 9.93 -6.25 -18.77
CA THR A 147 9.94 -6.74 -17.39
C THR A 147 10.71 -5.71 -16.56
N ALA A 148 10.06 -5.11 -15.59
CA ALA A 148 10.64 -4.06 -14.75
C ALA A 148 10.84 -4.50 -13.29
N ILE A 149 10.05 -5.47 -12.84
CA ILE A 149 10.10 -6.06 -11.50
C ILE A 149 10.01 -7.57 -11.69
N ASN A 150 10.87 -8.35 -11.02
CA ASN A 150 11.06 -9.76 -11.32
C ASN A 150 10.40 -10.70 -10.30
N SER A 151 10.08 -10.21 -9.11
CA SER A 151 9.49 -11.03 -8.06
C SER A 151 8.54 -10.24 -7.16
N LEU A 152 7.73 -10.98 -6.39
CA LEU A 152 6.83 -10.39 -5.39
C LEU A 152 7.61 -9.75 -4.24
N GLU A 153 8.76 -10.32 -3.89
CA GLU A 153 9.67 -9.81 -2.86
C GLU A 153 10.25 -8.45 -3.29
N GLU A 154 10.65 -8.32 -4.56
CA GLU A 154 11.13 -7.04 -5.11
C GLU A 154 9.99 -6.00 -5.10
N LEU A 155 8.78 -6.37 -5.51
CA LEU A 155 7.62 -5.49 -5.44
C LEU A 155 7.29 -5.09 -4.01
N THR A 156 7.42 -6.01 -3.06
CA THR A 156 7.23 -5.76 -1.63
C THR A 156 8.23 -4.72 -1.11
N ALA A 157 9.51 -4.90 -1.44
CA ALA A 157 10.55 -3.95 -1.05
C ALA A 157 10.32 -2.56 -1.65
N ILE A 158 9.91 -2.49 -2.91
CA ILE A 158 9.54 -1.25 -3.61
C ILE A 158 8.37 -0.55 -2.91
N ALA A 159 7.32 -1.29 -2.58
CA ALA A 159 6.14 -0.74 -1.91
C ALA A 159 6.47 -0.24 -0.50
N ALA A 160 7.20 -1.05 0.30
CA ALA A 160 7.62 -0.66 1.64
C ALA A 160 8.52 0.58 1.62
N TYR A 161 9.53 0.60 0.74
CA TYR A 161 10.38 1.77 0.54
C TYR A 161 9.58 2.99 0.09
N GLY A 162 8.65 2.82 -0.86
CA GLY A 162 7.78 3.90 -1.33
C GLY A 162 6.93 4.53 -0.23
N ILE A 163 6.41 3.72 0.71
CA ILE A 163 5.68 4.20 1.89
C ILE A 163 6.58 5.11 2.74
N LEU A 164 7.76 4.61 3.12
CA LEU A 164 8.71 5.33 3.97
C LEU A 164 9.22 6.59 3.28
N PHE A 165 9.65 6.47 2.02
CA PHE A 165 10.13 7.59 1.21
C PHE A 165 9.09 8.70 1.08
N GLY A 166 7.84 8.35 0.80
CA GLY A 166 6.74 9.32 0.70
C GLY A 166 6.48 10.03 2.02
N TYR A 167 6.49 9.29 3.12
CA TYR A 167 6.29 9.86 4.45
C TYR A 167 7.46 10.78 4.88
N GLU A 168 8.70 10.34 4.71
CA GLU A 168 9.90 11.15 5.02
C GLU A 168 9.96 12.42 4.16
N TYR A 169 9.66 12.31 2.86
CA TYR A 169 9.60 13.46 1.98
C TYR A 169 8.54 14.47 2.42
N TYR A 170 7.35 14.00 2.80
CA TYR A 170 6.29 14.84 3.33
C TYR A 170 6.74 15.58 4.61
N LEU A 171 7.44 14.92 5.52
CA LEU A 171 7.95 15.56 6.74
C LEU A 171 9.02 16.62 6.43
N ALA A 172 9.86 16.37 5.43
CA ALA A 172 10.98 17.25 5.07
C ALA A 172 10.52 18.52 4.34
N VAL A 173 9.51 18.40 3.46
CA VAL A 173 9.09 19.52 2.58
C VAL A 173 7.97 20.34 3.21
N GLY A 174 7.13 19.74 4.02
CA GLY A 174 5.98 20.36 4.68
C GLY A 174 4.96 20.91 3.66
N VAL A 175 3.83 20.28 3.48
CA VAL A 175 2.72 20.76 2.64
C VAL A 175 1.57 21.22 3.52
#